data_7b02f2af808ad284644048471fddb52e
#
_entry.id   7b02f2af808ad284644048471fddb52e
#
_cell.length_a   1.000
_cell.length_b   1.000
_cell.length_c   1.000
_cell.angle_alpha   90.00
_cell.angle_beta   90.00
_cell.angle_gamma   90.00
#
_symmetry.space_group_name_H-M   'P 1'
#
loop_
_entity.id
_entity.type
_entity.pdbx_description
1 polymer ?
#
loop_
_entity_poly.entity_id
_entity_poly.type
_entity_poly.pdbx_seq_one_letter_code
_entity_poly.pdbx_strand_id
1 'polypeptide(L)'
;NEVNKQMRLIVYEGPLADKFKSLEENYISKDAHVVYPTSPYRISQGHVVSNEDYTVIDGLITSTISTSIRVQNDVLGIANPLLRSVYAPYRRCIALVDSNVDLHYKEHIQLYFEHHNIKLHYKVHRAMEVDKHINNVEKILAELKLLGASRDEPILIIGGGVLADIAGFATALYHRNTPYVMLNTSVVSGIDAGPSPRTCSDGYGYKNLFGAYHAPILSITDKTFFKTLHKGWIRHGIAEIIKMGGVKDIKLLDLLEEVGPALVDTAFGTLNTDKGSDMDVTCDKILGLALKSYVESEYDNLYETHQCRPHAFGHTWSPGFEIASGMLHGHAVSVGMGFNGFLSYQRGWIEKHEFLRLLNVITLFGLSIWHDILLNTEILWSAQLKMTEKRGGNLAAPVPK
;
A
#
# COMPACT_ATOMS: atom_id res chain seq x y z
N ASN A 1 -16.70 22.93 -23.68
CA ASN A 1 -15.94 24.14 -23.43
C ASN A 1 -16.40 24.93 -22.20
N GLU A 2 -17.69 24.91 -21.81
CA GLU A 2 -18.17 25.49 -20.55
C GLU A 2 -17.76 24.66 -19.33
N VAL A 3 -17.71 23.34 -19.45
CA VAL A 3 -17.23 22.43 -18.39
C VAL A 3 -15.76 22.70 -18.04
N ASN A 4 -14.93 23.02 -19.03
CA ASN A 4 -13.53 23.41 -18.80
C ASN A 4 -13.37 24.80 -18.16
N LYS A 5 -14.32 25.70 -18.39
CA LYS A 5 -14.35 27.02 -17.72
C LYS A 5 -14.79 26.89 -16.26
N GLN A 6 -15.81 26.08 -15.98
CA GLN A 6 -16.25 25.81 -14.60
C GLN A 6 -15.18 25.10 -13.76
N MET A 7 -14.49 24.11 -14.32
CA MET A 7 -13.38 23.45 -13.60
C MET A 7 -12.19 24.39 -13.33
N ARG A 8 -11.88 25.31 -14.25
CA ARG A 8 -10.85 26.34 -14.01
C ARG A 8 -11.24 27.35 -12.95
N LEU A 9 -12.51 27.74 -12.89
CA LEU A 9 -13.04 28.66 -11.87
C LEU A 9 -12.99 28.06 -10.45
N ILE A 10 -13.34 26.79 -10.29
CA ILE A 10 -13.30 26.08 -9.01
C ILE A 10 -11.87 25.96 -8.46
N VAL A 11 -10.85 25.88 -9.33
CA VAL A 11 -9.43 25.79 -8.92
C VAL A 11 -8.88 27.15 -8.46
N TYR A 12 -9.49 28.27 -8.87
CA TYR A 12 -8.93 29.62 -8.65
C TYR A 12 -9.77 30.54 -7.76
N GLU A 13 -10.97 30.14 -7.35
CA GLU A 13 -11.84 30.95 -6.48
C GLU A 13 -11.70 30.56 -5.01
N GLY A 14 -11.09 31.43 -4.24
CA GLY A 14 -10.96 31.38 -2.79
C GLY A 14 -9.57 31.01 -2.27
N PRO A 15 -9.29 31.27 -1.00
CA PRO A 15 -8.04 30.91 -0.36
C PRO A 15 -7.83 29.38 -0.42
N LEU A 16 -6.65 28.95 -0.83
CA LEU A 16 -6.29 27.53 -0.90
C LEU A 16 -6.48 26.80 0.45
N ALA A 17 -6.26 27.53 1.55
CA ALA A 17 -6.47 27.03 2.91
C ALA A 17 -7.93 26.70 3.21
N ASP A 18 -8.89 27.54 2.78
CA ASP A 18 -10.32 27.29 3.01
C ASP A 18 -10.84 26.16 2.14
N LYS A 19 -10.32 26.02 0.90
CA LYS A 19 -10.64 24.89 0.03
C LYS A 19 -10.04 23.58 0.57
N PHE A 20 -8.84 23.61 1.12
CA PHE A 20 -8.22 22.47 1.75
C PHE A 20 -8.98 22.05 3.01
N LYS A 21 -9.40 23.01 3.82
CA LYS A 21 -10.21 22.77 5.01
C LYS A 21 -11.58 22.20 4.66
N SER A 22 -12.23 22.73 3.60
CA SER A 22 -13.50 22.17 3.11
C SER A 22 -13.34 20.77 2.51
N LEU A 23 -12.18 20.45 1.93
CA LEU A 23 -11.84 19.12 1.47
C LEU A 23 -11.58 18.18 2.65
N GLU A 24 -10.84 18.64 3.66
CA GLU A 24 -10.58 17.92 4.88
C GLU A 24 -11.87 17.63 5.64
N GLU A 25 -12.76 18.61 5.77
CA GLU A 25 -14.10 18.44 6.32
C GLU A 25 -14.98 17.49 5.51
N ASN A 26 -14.93 17.52 4.18
CA ASN A 26 -15.65 16.60 3.30
C ASN A 26 -15.04 15.20 3.28
N TYR A 27 -13.73 15.05 3.45
CA TYR A 27 -13.05 13.77 3.57
C TYR A 27 -13.29 13.09 4.92
N ILE A 28 -13.41 13.86 5.98
CA ILE A 28 -13.69 13.39 7.34
C ILE A 28 -15.19 13.26 7.57
N SER A 29 -16.01 13.96 6.79
CA SER A 29 -17.48 13.89 6.90
C SER A 29 -17.99 12.51 6.45
N LYS A 30 -19.13 12.12 7.03
CA LYS A 30 -19.81 10.85 6.74
C LYS A 30 -20.20 10.64 5.27
N ASP A 31 -20.17 11.70 4.46
CA ASP A 31 -20.40 11.68 3.02
C ASP A 31 -19.10 11.47 2.22
N ALA A 32 -18.26 10.56 2.68
CA ALA A 32 -16.99 10.18 2.08
C ALA A 32 -17.07 9.63 0.63
N HIS A 33 -18.10 10.00 -0.11
CA HIS A 33 -18.32 9.52 -1.47
C HIS A 33 -17.77 10.44 -2.55
N VAL A 34 -17.33 11.64 -2.18
CA VAL A 34 -16.82 12.62 -3.14
C VAL A 34 -15.31 12.62 -3.11
N VAL A 35 -14.72 11.92 -4.06
CA VAL A 35 -13.30 12.08 -4.39
C VAL A 35 -13.22 13.14 -5.47
N TYR A 36 -12.50 14.23 -5.21
CA TYR A 36 -12.30 15.28 -6.19
C TYR A 36 -11.09 14.93 -7.06
N PRO A 37 -11.30 14.43 -8.28
CA PRO A 37 -10.20 13.91 -9.10
C PRO A 37 -9.23 15.01 -9.56
N THR A 38 -9.68 16.27 -9.58
CA THR A 38 -8.85 17.43 -9.91
C THR A 38 -8.57 18.31 -8.70
N SER A 39 -8.97 17.85 -7.52
CA SER A 39 -8.73 18.58 -6.30
C SER A 39 -7.24 18.74 -6.03
N PRO A 40 -6.80 19.81 -5.40
CA PRO A 40 -5.43 19.99 -4.99
C PRO A 40 -5.10 19.07 -3.81
N TYR A 41 -5.14 17.74 -4.02
CA TYR A 41 -4.60 16.77 -3.08
C TYR A 41 -3.08 16.95 -2.89
N ARG A 42 -2.47 17.83 -3.69
CA ARG A 42 -1.11 18.33 -3.56
C ARG A 42 -1.11 19.83 -3.58
N ILE A 43 -0.66 20.44 -2.50
CA ILE A 43 -0.48 21.88 -2.38
C ILE A 43 0.98 22.13 -2.11
N SER A 44 1.55 23.11 -2.79
CA SER A 44 2.91 23.56 -2.51
C SER A 44 2.91 25.04 -2.19
N GLN A 45 3.79 25.42 -1.28
CA GLN A 45 4.12 26.81 -0.95
C GLN A 45 5.61 26.99 -1.13
N GLY A 46 5.99 28.12 -1.71
CA GLY A 46 7.39 28.48 -1.92
C GLY A 46 7.73 29.79 -1.22
N HIS A 47 8.94 29.86 -0.68
CA HIS A 47 9.56 31.08 -0.20
C HIS A 47 10.95 31.16 -0.78
N VAL A 48 11.31 32.30 -1.36
CA VAL A 48 12.60 32.52 -2.02
C VAL A 48 13.21 33.79 -1.47
N VAL A 49 14.48 33.74 -1.11
CA VAL A 49 15.30 34.87 -0.71
C VAL A 49 16.55 34.95 -1.54
N SER A 50 17.08 36.13 -1.75
CA SER A 50 18.35 36.32 -2.46
C SER A 50 19.18 37.41 -1.79
N ASN A 51 20.49 37.40 -2.07
CA ASN A 51 21.35 38.53 -1.80
C ASN A 51 21.08 39.68 -2.80
N GLU A 52 21.71 40.82 -2.57
CA GLU A 52 21.43 42.05 -3.34
C GLU A 52 21.84 41.93 -4.83
N ASP A 53 22.89 41.17 -5.13
CA ASP A 53 23.39 40.98 -6.48
C ASP A 53 22.84 39.70 -7.17
N TYR A 54 21.90 39.02 -6.54
CA TYR A 54 21.24 37.82 -7.03
C TYR A 54 22.18 36.65 -7.38
N THR A 55 23.38 36.62 -6.80
CA THR A 55 24.35 35.54 -7.01
C THR A 55 24.09 34.35 -6.08
N VAL A 56 23.33 34.55 -5.00
CA VAL A 56 22.85 33.51 -4.08
C VAL A 56 21.34 33.61 -3.98
N ILE A 57 20.67 32.52 -4.31
CA ILE A 57 19.20 32.42 -4.25
C ILE A 57 18.86 31.16 -3.48
N ASP A 58 18.24 31.33 -2.31
CA ASP A 58 17.78 30.24 -1.46
C ASP A 58 16.26 30.09 -1.57
N GLY A 59 15.81 28.86 -1.80
CA GLY A 59 14.41 28.50 -1.96
C GLY A 59 13.96 27.44 -0.95
N LEU A 60 12.85 27.70 -0.27
CA LEU A 60 12.14 26.74 0.54
C LEU A 60 10.83 26.37 -0.18
N ILE A 61 10.62 25.07 -0.43
CA ILE A 61 9.37 24.55 -0.98
C ILE A 61 8.78 23.59 0.05
N THR A 62 7.54 23.83 0.45
CA THR A 62 6.75 22.88 1.23
C THR A 62 5.64 22.29 0.36
N SER A 63 5.37 21.01 0.50
CA SER A 63 4.32 20.32 -0.25
C SER A 63 3.48 19.46 0.68
N THR A 64 2.18 19.64 0.61
CA THR A 64 1.21 18.80 1.32
C THR A 64 0.60 17.81 0.33
N ILE A 65 0.61 16.53 0.69
CA ILE A 65 0.00 15.43 -0.06
C ILE A 65 -1.16 14.90 0.76
N SER A 66 -2.34 14.82 0.15
CA SER A 66 -3.54 14.26 0.77
C SER A 66 -3.91 12.95 0.08
N THR A 67 -4.23 11.94 0.85
CA THR A 67 -4.73 10.65 0.36
C THR A 67 -5.94 10.20 1.17
N SER A 68 -6.92 9.62 0.51
CA SER A 68 -8.07 9.00 1.17
C SER A 68 -7.87 7.49 1.22
N ILE A 69 -8.00 6.89 2.39
CA ILE A 69 -7.82 5.46 2.58
C ILE A 69 -9.12 4.87 3.13
N ARG A 70 -9.61 3.79 2.51
CA ARG A 70 -10.90 3.18 2.84
C ARG A 70 -10.77 1.66 2.98
N VAL A 71 -11.38 1.10 4.01
CA VAL A 71 -11.77 -0.31 4.04
C VAL A 71 -13.25 -0.33 3.66
N GLN A 72 -13.56 -0.81 2.48
CA GLN A 72 -14.92 -0.78 1.93
C GLN A 72 -15.16 -1.99 1.04
N ASN A 73 -16.14 -2.77 1.38
CA ASN A 73 -16.49 -3.99 0.67
C ASN A 73 -17.41 -3.72 -0.51
N ASP A 74 -17.37 -4.62 -1.50
CA ASP A 74 -18.25 -4.62 -2.68
C ASP A 74 -18.17 -3.30 -3.49
N VAL A 75 -16.95 -2.85 -3.74
CA VAL A 75 -16.68 -1.60 -4.47
C VAL A 75 -17.10 -1.68 -5.94
N LEU A 76 -17.12 -2.89 -6.51
CA LEU A 76 -17.62 -3.16 -7.86
C LEU A 76 -19.11 -3.49 -7.92
N GLY A 77 -19.81 -3.46 -6.78
CA GLY A 77 -21.26 -3.55 -6.77
C GLY A 77 -21.88 -2.35 -7.48
N ILE A 78 -22.83 -2.58 -8.39
CA ILE A 78 -23.43 -1.53 -9.25
C ILE A 78 -24.10 -0.39 -8.45
N ALA A 79 -24.51 -0.65 -7.21
CA ALA A 79 -25.06 0.36 -6.32
C ALA A 79 -23.98 1.19 -5.58
N ASN A 80 -22.71 0.76 -5.64
CA ASN A 80 -21.63 1.44 -4.94
C ASN A 80 -21.17 2.68 -5.73
N PRO A 81 -21.30 3.91 -5.18
CA PRO A 81 -21.02 5.13 -5.92
C PRO A 81 -19.52 5.50 -5.95
N LEU A 82 -18.64 4.81 -5.20
CA LEU A 82 -17.30 5.30 -4.92
C LEU A 82 -16.45 5.51 -6.19
N LEU A 83 -16.26 4.48 -7.02
CA LEU A 83 -15.49 4.64 -8.26
C LEU A 83 -16.23 5.51 -9.28
N ARG A 84 -17.56 5.43 -9.33
CA ARG A 84 -18.37 6.35 -10.15
C ARG A 84 -18.05 7.81 -9.81
N SER A 85 -17.99 8.16 -8.53
CA SER A 85 -17.73 9.55 -8.10
C SER A 85 -16.39 10.07 -8.60
N VAL A 86 -15.40 9.20 -8.74
CA VAL A 86 -14.07 9.53 -9.28
C VAL A 86 -14.11 9.73 -10.80
N TYR A 87 -14.75 8.79 -11.53
CA TYR A 87 -14.58 8.70 -12.99
C TYR A 87 -15.70 9.32 -13.81
N ALA A 88 -16.87 9.59 -13.23
CA ALA A 88 -17.98 10.24 -13.93
C ALA A 88 -17.61 11.61 -14.53
N PRO A 89 -16.81 12.48 -13.87
CA PRO A 89 -16.38 13.76 -14.47
C PRO A 89 -15.57 13.59 -15.74
N TYR A 90 -14.81 12.51 -15.87
CA TYR A 90 -13.99 12.20 -17.07
C TYR A 90 -14.77 11.44 -18.13
N ARG A 91 -15.92 10.85 -17.79
CA ARG A 91 -16.73 9.95 -18.64
C ARG A 91 -15.92 8.75 -19.16
N ARG A 92 -14.75 8.51 -18.63
CA ARG A 92 -13.88 7.37 -18.92
C ARG A 92 -13.04 7.00 -17.72
N CYS A 93 -12.55 5.76 -17.74
CA CYS A 93 -11.59 5.23 -16.77
C CYS A 93 -10.51 4.45 -17.55
N ILE A 94 -9.25 4.70 -17.23
CA ILE A 94 -8.13 3.85 -17.66
C ILE A 94 -7.79 2.95 -16.49
N ALA A 95 -8.03 1.65 -16.64
CA ALA A 95 -7.79 0.64 -15.62
C ALA A 95 -6.60 -0.25 -16.00
N LEU A 96 -5.63 -0.35 -15.09
CA LEU A 96 -4.52 -1.30 -15.12
C LEU A 96 -4.86 -2.42 -14.14
N VAL A 97 -4.98 -3.64 -14.64
CA VAL A 97 -5.56 -4.76 -13.88
C VAL A 97 -4.59 -5.94 -13.83
N ASP A 98 -4.40 -6.51 -12.65
CA ASP A 98 -3.63 -7.75 -12.48
C ASP A 98 -4.29 -8.90 -13.24
N SER A 99 -3.50 -9.73 -13.91
CA SER A 99 -3.98 -10.87 -14.69
C SER A 99 -4.80 -11.88 -13.87
N ASN A 100 -4.49 -12.05 -12.58
CA ASN A 100 -5.27 -12.92 -11.70
C ASN A 100 -6.62 -12.27 -11.34
N VAL A 101 -6.66 -10.94 -11.21
CA VAL A 101 -7.91 -10.21 -11.02
C VAL A 101 -8.75 -10.25 -12.29
N ASP A 102 -8.14 -10.08 -13.46
CA ASP A 102 -8.82 -10.21 -14.76
C ASP A 102 -9.52 -11.57 -14.89
N LEU A 103 -8.83 -12.64 -14.52
CA LEU A 103 -9.36 -14.02 -14.57
C LEU A 103 -10.67 -14.18 -13.79
N HIS A 104 -10.82 -13.53 -12.66
CA HIS A 104 -11.95 -13.74 -11.74
C HIS A 104 -12.99 -12.61 -11.76
N TYR A 105 -12.60 -11.39 -12.13
CA TYR A 105 -13.43 -10.19 -11.92
C TYR A 105 -13.63 -9.34 -13.16
N LYS A 106 -13.13 -9.74 -14.33
CA LYS A 106 -13.26 -8.97 -15.58
C LYS A 106 -14.69 -8.51 -15.85
N GLU A 107 -15.63 -9.44 -15.82
CA GLU A 107 -17.04 -9.15 -16.10
C GLU A 107 -17.62 -8.16 -15.08
N HIS A 108 -17.31 -8.32 -13.79
CA HIS A 108 -17.76 -7.41 -12.74
C HIS A 108 -17.23 -5.99 -12.95
N ILE A 109 -15.95 -5.86 -13.30
CA ILE A 109 -15.32 -4.57 -13.58
C ILE A 109 -15.99 -3.92 -14.80
N GLN A 110 -16.18 -4.67 -15.89
CA GLN A 110 -16.82 -4.16 -17.11
C GLN A 110 -18.27 -3.73 -16.86
N LEU A 111 -19.08 -4.58 -16.20
CA LEU A 111 -20.48 -4.29 -15.85
C LEU A 111 -20.61 -3.05 -14.97
N TYR A 112 -19.72 -2.86 -14.01
CA TYR A 112 -19.74 -1.67 -13.15
C TYR A 112 -19.62 -0.39 -13.97
N PHE A 113 -18.60 -0.29 -14.83
CA PHE A 113 -18.35 0.91 -15.62
C PHE A 113 -19.38 1.12 -16.71
N GLU A 114 -19.88 0.05 -17.33
CA GLU A 114 -20.98 0.09 -18.30
C GLU A 114 -22.26 0.62 -17.67
N HIS A 115 -22.65 0.08 -16.50
CA HIS A 115 -23.83 0.54 -15.76
C HIS A 115 -23.80 2.03 -15.46
N HIS A 116 -22.61 2.57 -15.15
CA HIS A 116 -22.43 3.97 -14.83
C HIS A 116 -22.17 4.87 -16.06
N ASN A 117 -22.25 4.34 -17.27
CA ASN A 117 -21.96 5.05 -18.53
C ASN A 117 -20.55 5.69 -18.55
N ILE A 118 -19.57 4.98 -18.01
CA ILE A 118 -18.15 5.39 -17.99
C ILE A 118 -17.40 4.49 -18.96
N LYS A 119 -16.79 5.09 -20.00
CA LYS A 119 -16.01 4.34 -21.00
C LYS A 119 -14.77 3.73 -20.34
N LEU A 120 -14.69 2.42 -20.29
CA LEU A 120 -13.56 1.70 -19.71
C LEU A 120 -12.48 1.42 -20.76
N HIS A 121 -11.25 1.87 -20.49
CA HIS A 121 -10.03 1.44 -21.18
C HIS A 121 -9.29 0.45 -20.27
N TYR A 122 -9.29 -0.81 -20.65
CA TYR A 122 -8.87 -1.92 -19.82
C TYR A 122 -7.53 -2.50 -20.30
N LYS A 123 -6.53 -2.57 -19.40
CA LYS A 123 -5.21 -3.13 -19.69
C LYS A 123 -4.85 -4.16 -18.63
N VAL A 124 -4.46 -5.34 -19.06
CA VAL A 124 -4.09 -6.46 -18.18
C VAL A 124 -2.58 -6.58 -18.12
N HIS A 125 -2.07 -6.69 -16.89
CA HIS A 125 -0.66 -6.88 -16.60
C HIS A 125 -0.46 -8.11 -15.73
N ARG A 126 0.48 -8.97 -16.09
CA ARG A 126 0.99 -9.96 -15.16
C ARG A 126 1.80 -9.22 -14.09
N ALA A 127 1.52 -9.49 -12.83
CA ALA A 127 2.14 -8.80 -11.69
C ALA A 127 2.63 -9.79 -10.62
N MET A 128 3.49 -10.69 -11.03
CA MET A 128 4.28 -11.56 -10.14
C MET A 128 5.56 -10.84 -9.71
N GLU A 129 6.22 -11.29 -8.65
CA GLU A 129 7.44 -10.65 -8.15
C GLU A 129 8.53 -10.52 -9.23
N VAL A 130 8.64 -11.48 -10.14
CA VAL A 130 9.57 -11.44 -11.28
C VAL A 130 9.23 -10.36 -12.31
N ASP A 131 8.01 -9.85 -12.29
CA ASP A 131 7.54 -8.79 -13.18
C ASP A 131 7.76 -7.38 -12.59
N LYS A 132 8.20 -7.29 -11.33
CA LYS A 132 8.52 -6.02 -10.66
C LYS A 132 9.80 -5.39 -11.20
N HIS A 133 9.83 -5.12 -12.49
CA HIS A 133 11.01 -4.65 -13.20
C HIS A 133 10.73 -3.35 -13.96
N ILE A 134 11.76 -2.51 -14.11
CA ILE A 134 11.68 -1.20 -14.79
C ILE A 134 11.09 -1.29 -16.19
N ASN A 135 11.34 -2.37 -16.92
CA ASN A 135 10.78 -2.58 -18.28
C ASN A 135 9.25 -2.63 -18.29
N ASN A 136 8.62 -3.14 -17.23
CA ASN A 136 7.16 -3.13 -17.13
C ASN A 136 6.63 -1.73 -16.78
N VAL A 137 7.38 -0.94 -16.03
CA VAL A 137 7.07 0.49 -15.82
C VAL A 137 7.08 1.25 -17.15
N GLU A 138 8.11 1.06 -17.96
CA GLU A 138 8.23 1.67 -19.30
C GLU A 138 7.06 1.25 -20.22
N LYS A 139 6.68 -0.02 -20.20
CA LYS A 139 5.52 -0.52 -20.95
C LYS A 139 4.22 0.18 -20.54
N ILE A 140 3.98 0.32 -19.24
CA ILE A 140 2.80 1.04 -18.72
C ILE A 140 2.81 2.49 -19.17
N LEU A 141 3.96 3.18 -19.11
CA LEU A 141 4.10 4.56 -19.60
C LEU A 141 3.71 4.70 -21.07
N ALA A 142 4.20 3.78 -21.93
CA ALA A 142 3.84 3.76 -23.34
C ALA A 142 2.35 3.55 -23.56
N GLU A 143 1.72 2.63 -22.81
CA GLU A 143 0.28 2.36 -22.87
C GLU A 143 -0.55 3.57 -22.45
N LEU A 144 -0.20 4.24 -21.35
CA LEU A 144 -0.87 5.46 -20.91
C LEU A 144 -0.79 6.55 -21.97
N LYS A 145 0.37 6.69 -22.62
CA LYS A 145 0.56 7.66 -23.72
C LYS A 145 -0.30 7.33 -24.93
N LEU A 146 -0.36 6.06 -25.34
CA LEU A 146 -1.17 5.61 -26.47
C LEU A 146 -2.68 5.79 -26.20
N LEU A 147 -3.11 5.61 -24.95
CA LEU A 147 -4.50 5.84 -24.52
C LEU A 147 -4.84 7.34 -24.37
N GLY A 148 -3.87 8.22 -24.53
CA GLY A 148 -4.06 9.66 -24.36
C GLY A 148 -4.48 10.04 -22.94
N ALA A 149 -3.90 9.38 -21.92
CA ALA A 149 -4.15 9.75 -20.54
C ALA A 149 -3.72 11.21 -20.30
N SER A 150 -4.59 11.99 -19.67
CA SER A 150 -4.26 13.37 -19.33
C SER A 150 -3.49 13.43 -18.00
N ARG A 151 -2.85 14.57 -17.74
CA ARG A 151 -2.06 14.77 -16.53
C ARG A 151 -2.87 14.63 -15.25
N ASP A 152 -4.13 15.06 -15.27
CA ASP A 152 -4.98 15.16 -14.09
C ASP A 152 -6.04 14.05 -14.02
N GLU A 153 -6.05 13.12 -14.96
CA GLU A 153 -6.96 12.00 -15.02
C GLU A 153 -6.46 10.86 -14.14
N PRO A 154 -7.21 10.45 -13.11
CA PRO A 154 -6.78 9.37 -12.23
C PRO A 154 -6.73 8.03 -12.96
N ILE A 155 -5.61 7.33 -12.84
CA ILE A 155 -5.47 5.96 -13.35
C ILE A 155 -5.99 4.99 -12.29
N LEU A 156 -6.86 4.06 -12.66
CA LEU A 156 -7.32 3.00 -11.76
C LEU A 156 -6.35 1.82 -11.80
N ILE A 157 -5.82 1.46 -10.66
CA ILE A 157 -4.96 0.28 -10.50
C ILE A 157 -5.74 -0.75 -9.68
N ILE A 158 -5.95 -1.95 -10.22
CA ILE A 158 -6.68 -3.03 -9.56
C ILE A 158 -5.77 -4.24 -9.42
N GLY A 159 -5.26 -4.52 -8.23
CA GLY A 159 -4.31 -5.62 -8.06
C GLY A 159 -3.68 -5.75 -6.69
N GLY A 160 -2.64 -6.54 -6.64
CA GLY A 160 -1.78 -6.76 -5.48
C GLY A 160 -0.62 -5.76 -5.39
N GLY A 161 0.30 -5.99 -4.43
CA GLY A 161 1.42 -5.09 -4.13
C GLY A 161 2.36 -4.86 -5.31
N VAL A 162 2.66 -5.88 -6.10
CA VAL A 162 3.55 -5.73 -7.27
C VAL A 162 2.98 -4.75 -8.30
N LEU A 163 1.68 -4.86 -8.60
CA LEU A 163 1.04 -3.92 -9.53
C LEU A 163 0.95 -2.52 -8.92
N ALA A 164 0.66 -2.40 -7.61
CA ALA A 164 0.69 -1.12 -6.90
C ALA A 164 2.05 -0.43 -7.07
N ASP A 165 3.13 -1.17 -6.89
CA ASP A 165 4.50 -0.65 -7.02
C ASP A 165 4.81 -0.17 -8.45
N ILE A 166 4.70 -1.06 -9.46
CA ILE A 166 5.12 -0.73 -10.83
C ILE A 166 4.18 0.27 -11.52
N ALA A 167 2.87 0.14 -11.31
CA ALA A 167 1.90 1.06 -11.92
C ALA A 167 1.86 2.40 -11.16
N GLY A 168 1.97 2.38 -9.83
CA GLY A 168 2.16 3.59 -9.04
C GLY A 168 3.43 4.35 -9.44
N PHE A 169 4.54 3.64 -9.67
CA PHE A 169 5.78 4.27 -10.14
C PHE A 169 5.64 4.80 -11.57
N ALA A 170 4.96 4.07 -12.47
CA ALA A 170 4.67 4.58 -13.81
C ALA A 170 3.85 5.88 -13.76
N THR A 171 2.82 5.95 -12.89
CA THR A 171 2.01 7.18 -12.74
C THR A 171 2.79 8.32 -12.10
N ALA A 172 3.77 8.03 -11.23
CA ALA A 172 4.70 9.03 -10.71
C ALA A 172 5.56 9.67 -11.80
N LEU A 173 6.02 8.87 -12.76
CA LEU A 173 6.82 9.32 -13.88
C LEU A 173 5.97 10.00 -14.97
N TYR A 174 4.75 9.49 -15.22
CA TYR A 174 3.87 9.99 -16.26
C TYR A 174 3.44 11.43 -15.92
N HIS A 175 3.76 12.36 -16.81
CA HIS A 175 3.49 13.81 -16.64
C HIS A 175 3.87 14.40 -15.27
N ARG A 176 4.85 13.83 -14.56
CA ARG A 176 5.30 14.24 -13.24
C ARG A 176 4.18 14.17 -12.20
N ASN A 177 3.84 12.94 -11.80
CA ASN A 177 2.82 12.63 -10.79
C ASN A 177 1.36 12.73 -11.28
N THR A 178 1.00 11.97 -12.32
CA THR A 178 -0.42 11.72 -12.65
C THR A 178 -1.11 11.00 -11.49
N PRO A 179 -2.30 11.43 -11.08
CA PRO A 179 -3.01 10.80 -9.96
C PRO A 179 -3.39 9.36 -10.26
N TYR A 180 -3.54 8.55 -9.21
CA TYR A 180 -4.07 7.21 -9.33
C TYR A 180 -4.97 6.82 -8.16
N VAL A 181 -5.86 5.88 -8.42
CA VAL A 181 -6.70 5.21 -7.43
C VAL A 181 -6.21 3.78 -7.34
N MET A 182 -5.97 3.30 -6.11
CA MET A 182 -5.59 1.91 -5.87
C MET A 182 -6.76 1.12 -5.30
N LEU A 183 -7.20 0.10 -6.02
CA LEU A 183 -8.14 -0.91 -5.55
C LEU A 183 -7.37 -2.17 -5.19
N ASN A 184 -7.21 -2.39 -3.90
CA ASN A 184 -6.39 -3.46 -3.35
C ASN A 184 -7.14 -4.78 -3.33
N THR A 185 -6.56 -5.81 -3.95
CA THR A 185 -7.17 -7.12 -4.13
C THR A 185 -6.47 -8.23 -3.34
N SER A 186 -5.43 -7.91 -2.59
CA SER A 186 -4.74 -8.82 -1.68
C SER A 186 -4.60 -8.19 -0.29
N VAL A 187 -4.37 -9.02 0.72
CA VAL A 187 -4.21 -8.54 2.10
C VAL A 187 -3.02 -7.58 2.19
N VAL A 188 -1.86 -7.95 1.63
CA VAL A 188 -0.64 -7.10 1.66
C VAL A 188 -0.88 -5.77 0.96
N SER A 189 -1.45 -5.78 -0.25
CA SER A 189 -1.74 -4.51 -0.91
C SER A 189 -2.71 -3.66 -0.10
N GLY A 190 -3.68 -4.30 0.57
CA GLY A 190 -4.71 -3.61 1.34
C GLY A 190 -4.22 -2.90 2.59
N ILE A 191 -3.15 -3.37 3.21
CA ILE A 191 -2.67 -2.85 4.50
C ILE A 191 -1.29 -2.19 4.44
N ASP A 192 -0.51 -2.45 3.39
CA ASP A 192 0.89 -2.02 3.26
C ASP A 192 1.12 -1.30 1.93
N ALA A 193 1.28 -2.03 0.81
CA ALA A 193 1.74 -1.46 -0.46
C ALA A 193 0.75 -0.48 -1.11
N GLY A 194 -0.55 -0.71 -1.01
CA GLY A 194 -1.55 0.12 -1.68
C GLY A 194 -1.77 1.50 -1.06
N PRO A 195 -1.80 1.65 0.27
CA PRO A 195 -1.84 2.96 0.93
C PRO A 195 -0.48 3.65 0.98
N SER A 196 0.61 2.92 0.76
CA SER A 196 1.96 3.46 0.82
C SER A 196 2.16 4.57 -0.22
N PRO A 197 2.80 5.68 0.16
CA PRO A 197 3.25 6.70 -0.79
C PRO A 197 4.52 6.28 -1.54
N ARG A 198 5.09 5.13 -1.23
CA ARG A 198 6.30 4.61 -1.88
C ARG A 198 5.91 3.67 -3.01
N THR A 199 6.40 3.98 -4.20
CA THR A 199 6.24 3.16 -5.40
C THR A 199 7.62 2.81 -5.95
N CYS A 200 7.81 1.62 -6.49
CA CYS A 200 9.13 1.19 -6.89
C CYS A 200 9.14 0.13 -7.99
N SER A 201 10.32 -0.13 -8.51
CA SER A 201 10.62 -1.29 -9.35
C SER A 201 12.05 -1.79 -9.13
N ASP A 202 12.26 -3.03 -9.50
CA ASP A 202 13.56 -3.67 -9.51
C ASP A 202 14.32 -3.31 -10.79
N GLY A 203 15.64 -3.42 -10.74
CA GLY A 203 16.49 -3.26 -11.90
C GLY A 203 17.93 -3.65 -11.60
N TYR A 204 18.68 -4.04 -12.64
CA TYR A 204 20.09 -4.42 -12.55
C TYR A 204 20.40 -5.48 -11.47
N GLY A 205 19.44 -6.36 -11.15
CA GLY A 205 19.58 -7.37 -10.11
C GLY A 205 19.38 -6.87 -8.68
N TYR A 206 18.92 -5.64 -8.49
CA TYR A 206 18.63 -5.07 -7.19
C TYR A 206 17.12 -4.88 -6.98
N LYS A 207 16.63 -5.30 -5.81
CA LYS A 207 15.24 -5.05 -5.38
C LYS A 207 15.02 -3.57 -5.06
N ASN A 208 13.87 -3.04 -5.52
CA ASN A 208 13.40 -1.68 -5.22
C ASN A 208 14.46 -0.59 -5.50
N LEU A 209 15.24 -0.79 -6.59
CA LEU A 209 16.31 0.15 -6.95
C LEU A 209 15.76 1.49 -7.44
N PHE A 210 14.70 1.45 -8.23
CA PHE A 210 14.02 2.63 -8.75
C PHE A 210 12.77 2.90 -7.94
N GLY A 211 12.46 4.15 -7.65
CA GLY A 211 11.24 4.47 -6.92
C GLY A 211 10.93 5.95 -6.87
N ALA A 212 9.73 6.23 -6.40
CA ALA A 212 9.24 7.58 -6.19
C ALA A 212 8.33 7.63 -4.96
N TYR A 213 8.22 8.81 -4.37
CA TYR A 213 7.21 9.11 -3.36
C TYR A 213 5.94 9.65 -4.05
N HIS A 214 4.96 8.78 -4.25
CA HIS A 214 3.75 9.09 -4.99
C HIS A 214 2.55 8.36 -4.39
N ALA A 215 1.83 9.00 -3.48
CA ALA A 215 0.66 8.42 -2.85
C ALA A 215 -0.54 8.36 -3.81
N PRO A 216 -1.40 7.33 -3.71
CA PRO A 216 -2.70 7.32 -4.36
C PRO A 216 -3.58 8.47 -3.84
N ILE A 217 -4.44 9.02 -4.67
CA ILE A 217 -5.48 9.96 -4.18
C ILE A 217 -6.55 9.23 -3.38
N LEU A 218 -6.75 7.95 -3.67
CA LEU A 218 -7.68 7.06 -3.00
C LEU A 218 -7.11 5.64 -3.02
N SER A 219 -6.98 5.03 -1.85
CA SER A 219 -6.64 3.62 -1.68
C SER A 219 -7.81 2.90 -1.03
N ILE A 220 -8.29 1.84 -1.67
CA ILE A 220 -9.48 1.09 -1.23
C ILE A 220 -9.07 -0.35 -0.97
N THR A 221 -9.33 -0.84 0.23
CA THR A 221 -9.19 -2.26 0.56
C THR A 221 -10.56 -2.89 0.56
N ASP A 222 -10.79 -3.79 -0.40
CA ASP A 222 -12.02 -4.54 -0.53
C ASP A 222 -11.76 -6.03 -0.31
N LYS A 223 -12.12 -6.53 0.86
CA LYS A 223 -11.89 -7.93 1.21
C LYS A 223 -12.68 -8.92 0.35
N THR A 224 -13.71 -8.47 -0.38
CA THR A 224 -14.47 -9.38 -1.27
C THR A 224 -13.62 -10.01 -2.37
N PHE A 225 -12.48 -9.41 -2.70
CA PHE A 225 -11.48 -10.02 -3.59
C PHE A 225 -10.73 -11.19 -2.95
N PHE A 226 -10.65 -11.26 -1.61
CA PHE A 226 -9.83 -12.25 -0.93
C PHE A 226 -10.37 -13.68 -1.07
N LYS A 227 -11.68 -13.83 -1.37
CA LYS A 227 -12.31 -15.15 -1.60
C LYS A 227 -11.68 -15.97 -2.73
N THR A 228 -10.97 -15.32 -3.66
CA THR A 228 -10.27 -15.98 -4.77
C THR A 228 -8.78 -16.16 -4.52
N LEU A 229 -8.26 -15.66 -3.39
CA LEU A 229 -6.86 -15.86 -3.02
C LEU A 229 -6.60 -17.26 -2.49
N HIS A 230 -5.49 -17.85 -2.89
CA HIS A 230 -4.98 -19.04 -2.24
C HIS A 230 -4.61 -18.75 -0.78
N LYS A 231 -4.84 -19.73 0.12
CA LYS A 231 -4.57 -19.59 1.56
C LYS A 231 -3.12 -19.14 1.87
N GLY A 232 -2.14 -19.50 1.04
CA GLY A 232 -0.76 -19.05 1.17
C GLY A 232 -0.60 -17.54 1.03
N TRP A 233 -1.34 -16.91 0.10
CA TRP A 233 -1.35 -15.46 -0.08
C TRP A 233 -2.08 -14.74 1.06
N ILE A 234 -3.10 -15.37 1.63
CA ILE A 234 -3.78 -14.83 2.84
C ILE A 234 -2.81 -14.83 4.02
N ARG A 235 -2.12 -15.95 4.26
CA ARG A 235 -1.08 -16.07 5.30
C ARG A 235 0.05 -15.08 5.09
N HIS A 236 0.48 -14.88 3.84
CA HIS A 236 1.44 -13.86 3.48
C HIS A 236 1.04 -12.48 4.04
N GLY A 237 -0.21 -12.07 3.83
CA GLY A 237 -0.73 -10.81 4.35
C GLY A 237 -0.89 -10.78 5.88
N ILE A 238 -1.29 -11.89 6.48
CA ILE A 238 -1.39 -12.00 7.95
C ILE A 238 -0.03 -11.81 8.63
N ALA A 239 1.07 -12.24 8.02
CA ALA A 239 2.41 -11.97 8.54
C ALA A 239 2.66 -10.46 8.70
N GLU A 240 2.23 -9.65 7.74
CA GLU A 240 2.35 -8.19 7.81
C GLU A 240 1.43 -7.56 8.87
N ILE A 241 0.26 -8.16 9.13
CA ILE A 241 -0.62 -7.75 10.24
C ILE A 241 0.03 -8.07 11.59
N ILE A 242 0.58 -9.28 11.75
CA ILE A 242 1.32 -9.68 12.96
C ILE A 242 2.51 -8.75 13.20
N LYS A 243 3.23 -8.37 12.15
CA LYS A 243 4.31 -7.39 12.22
C LYS A 243 3.88 -6.11 12.93
N MET A 244 2.75 -5.54 12.52
CA MET A 244 2.23 -4.31 13.13
C MET A 244 1.72 -4.56 14.55
N GLY A 245 1.12 -5.71 14.80
CA GLY A 245 0.70 -6.13 16.14
C GLY A 245 1.85 -6.26 17.13
N GLY A 246 2.99 -6.76 16.67
CA GLY A 246 4.17 -7.01 17.53
C GLY A 246 4.96 -5.75 17.92
N VAL A 247 4.82 -4.63 17.18
CA VAL A 247 5.68 -3.44 17.40
C VAL A 247 4.94 -2.11 17.39
N LYS A 248 3.66 -2.07 17.06
CA LYS A 248 2.90 -0.81 16.97
C LYS A 248 1.59 -0.83 17.75
N ASP A 249 0.76 -1.86 17.59
CA ASP A 249 -0.55 -1.93 18.23
C ASP A 249 -0.89 -3.36 18.70
N ILE A 250 -0.74 -3.60 20.00
CA ILE A 250 -0.98 -4.92 20.63
C ILE A 250 -2.41 -5.44 20.44
N LYS A 251 -3.40 -4.54 20.24
CA LYS A 251 -4.79 -4.94 19.98
C LYS A 251 -4.94 -5.77 18.70
N LEU A 252 -4.01 -5.64 17.75
CA LEU A 252 -4.00 -6.50 16.57
C LEU A 252 -3.71 -7.95 16.96
N LEU A 253 -2.75 -8.19 17.88
CA LEU A 253 -2.48 -9.54 18.36
C LEU A 253 -3.70 -10.11 19.13
N ASP A 254 -4.36 -9.31 19.96
CA ASP A 254 -5.57 -9.72 20.69
C ASP A 254 -6.67 -10.17 19.70
N LEU A 255 -6.94 -9.37 18.67
CA LEU A 255 -7.94 -9.70 17.64
C LEU A 255 -7.56 -10.92 16.80
N LEU A 256 -6.27 -11.07 16.48
CA LEU A 256 -5.78 -12.24 15.74
C LEU A 256 -5.91 -13.52 16.55
N GLU A 257 -5.62 -13.48 17.84
CA GLU A 257 -5.80 -14.62 18.76
C GLU A 257 -7.28 -14.97 18.93
N GLU A 258 -8.16 -13.98 19.03
CA GLU A 258 -9.62 -14.15 19.16
C GLU A 258 -10.20 -14.86 17.93
N VAL A 259 -9.86 -14.39 16.72
CA VAL A 259 -10.40 -14.96 15.46
C VAL A 259 -9.71 -16.28 15.10
N GLY A 260 -8.41 -16.38 15.37
CA GLY A 260 -7.63 -17.59 15.09
C GLY A 260 -7.60 -17.99 13.60
N PRO A 261 -7.41 -19.31 13.33
CA PRO A 261 -7.29 -19.83 11.95
C PRO A 261 -8.49 -19.56 11.05
N ALA A 262 -9.67 -19.27 11.62
CA ALA A 262 -10.87 -18.93 10.87
C ALA A 262 -10.64 -17.73 9.94
N LEU A 263 -9.74 -16.80 10.28
CA LEU A 263 -9.37 -15.68 9.41
C LEU A 263 -8.83 -16.16 8.04
N VAL A 264 -8.02 -17.24 8.04
CA VAL A 264 -7.50 -17.86 6.81
C VAL A 264 -8.58 -18.69 6.13
N ASP A 265 -9.32 -19.50 6.90
CA ASP A 265 -10.26 -20.48 6.35
C ASP A 265 -11.48 -19.81 5.70
N THR A 266 -11.90 -18.67 6.21
CA THR A 266 -13.00 -17.87 5.66
C THR A 266 -12.52 -16.79 4.69
N ALA A 267 -11.22 -16.71 4.38
CA ALA A 267 -10.64 -15.63 3.59
C ALA A 267 -11.10 -14.25 4.08
N PHE A 268 -10.84 -13.94 5.36
CA PHE A 268 -11.28 -12.71 6.02
C PHE A 268 -12.82 -12.54 6.06
N GLY A 269 -13.54 -13.61 6.36
CA GLY A 269 -15.00 -13.55 6.49
C GLY A 269 -15.73 -13.41 5.14
N THR A 270 -15.08 -13.70 4.02
CA THR A 270 -15.70 -13.61 2.68
C THR A 270 -16.27 -14.95 2.21
N LEU A 271 -15.90 -16.05 2.85
CA LEU A 271 -16.36 -17.41 2.57
C LEU A 271 -17.08 -17.96 3.80
N ASN A 272 -18.25 -18.56 3.58
CA ASN A 272 -19.03 -19.23 4.63
C ASN A 272 -19.29 -18.36 5.89
N THR A 273 -19.45 -17.06 5.69
CA THR A 273 -19.67 -16.09 6.76
C THR A 273 -20.82 -15.16 6.36
N ASP A 274 -21.77 -14.96 7.27
CA ASP A 274 -22.87 -14.04 7.03
C ASP A 274 -22.40 -12.59 7.09
N LYS A 275 -22.84 -11.77 6.14
CA LYS A 275 -22.53 -10.34 6.12
C LYS A 275 -23.12 -9.66 7.36
N GLY A 276 -22.27 -8.91 8.06
CA GLY A 276 -22.62 -8.22 9.31
C GLY A 276 -22.57 -9.11 10.55
N SER A 277 -22.12 -10.36 10.44
CA SER A 277 -21.81 -11.20 11.61
C SER A 277 -20.60 -10.66 12.38
N ASP A 278 -20.42 -11.08 13.62
CA ASP A 278 -19.26 -10.69 14.43
C ASP A 278 -17.94 -11.00 13.73
N MET A 279 -17.85 -12.14 13.06
CA MET A 279 -16.68 -12.53 12.25
C MET A 279 -16.43 -11.55 11.10
N ASP A 280 -17.46 -11.19 10.34
CA ASP A 280 -17.36 -10.27 9.21
C ASP A 280 -16.88 -8.88 9.68
N VAL A 281 -17.49 -8.36 10.76
CA VAL A 281 -17.13 -7.07 11.36
C VAL A 281 -15.72 -7.09 11.95
N THR A 282 -15.33 -8.18 12.62
CA THR A 282 -13.99 -8.31 13.22
C THR A 282 -12.91 -8.36 12.14
N CYS A 283 -13.18 -9.00 10.99
CA CYS A 283 -12.26 -8.99 9.86
C CYS A 283 -12.02 -7.58 9.31
N ASP A 284 -13.07 -6.77 9.15
CA ASP A 284 -12.94 -5.37 8.73
C ASP A 284 -12.17 -4.54 9.76
N LYS A 285 -12.38 -4.79 11.06
CA LYS A 285 -11.67 -4.13 12.15
C LYS A 285 -10.19 -4.48 12.14
N ILE A 286 -9.82 -5.76 11.92
CA ILE A 286 -8.42 -6.18 11.80
C ILE A 286 -7.75 -5.46 10.63
N LEU A 287 -8.37 -5.44 9.44
CA LEU A 287 -7.85 -4.74 8.28
C LEU A 287 -7.69 -3.24 8.54
N GLY A 288 -8.70 -2.60 9.10
CA GLY A 288 -8.67 -1.17 9.40
C GLY A 288 -7.61 -0.79 10.44
N LEU A 289 -7.45 -1.59 11.49
CA LEU A 289 -6.45 -1.34 12.54
C LEU A 289 -5.01 -1.59 12.03
N ALA A 290 -4.80 -2.64 11.25
CA ALA A 290 -3.50 -2.92 10.62
C ALA A 290 -3.11 -1.78 9.68
N LEU A 291 -4.02 -1.36 8.82
CA LEU A 291 -3.88 -0.25 7.90
C LEU A 291 -3.54 1.06 8.62
N LYS A 292 -4.31 1.41 9.66
CA LYS A 292 -4.06 2.60 10.49
C LYS A 292 -2.65 2.57 11.10
N SER A 293 -2.29 1.46 11.72
CA SER A 293 -0.98 1.28 12.37
C SER A 293 0.17 1.41 11.39
N TYR A 294 0.01 0.87 10.17
CA TYR A 294 0.99 0.99 9.10
C TYR A 294 1.13 2.44 8.63
N VAL A 295 0.04 3.10 8.28
CA VAL A 295 0.02 4.47 7.78
C VAL A 295 0.61 5.44 8.79
N GLU A 296 0.25 5.34 10.07
CA GLU A 296 0.83 6.16 11.15
C GLU A 296 2.36 5.96 11.25
N SER A 297 2.82 4.72 11.08
CA SER A 297 4.26 4.43 11.18
C SER A 297 5.07 4.92 9.97
N GLU A 298 4.43 5.05 8.80
CA GLU A 298 5.09 5.43 7.55
C GLU A 298 4.99 6.94 7.28
N TYR A 299 3.81 7.52 7.47
CA TYR A 299 3.57 8.91 7.06
C TYR A 299 4.34 9.93 7.90
N ASP A 300 4.55 9.63 9.19
CA ASP A 300 5.37 10.48 10.07
C ASP A 300 6.86 10.45 9.70
N ASN A 301 7.29 9.51 8.86
CA ASN A 301 8.69 9.34 8.50
C ASN A 301 8.85 8.99 7.00
N LEU A 302 8.10 9.69 6.14
CA LEU A 302 8.02 9.43 4.70
C LEU A 302 9.40 9.31 4.04
N TYR A 303 10.30 10.24 4.33
CA TYR A 303 11.65 10.29 3.74
C TYR A 303 12.69 9.53 4.55
N GLU A 304 12.25 8.75 5.56
CA GLU A 304 13.14 7.97 6.42
C GLU A 304 14.28 8.78 7.05
N THR A 305 13.98 10.01 7.45
CA THR A 305 14.94 10.95 8.06
C THR A 305 15.41 10.48 9.44
N HIS A 306 14.67 9.57 10.08
CA HIS A 306 15.07 8.90 11.31
C HIS A 306 14.88 7.38 11.18
N GLN A 307 15.61 6.62 12.03
CA GLN A 307 15.67 5.16 11.94
C GLN A 307 14.52 4.43 12.68
N CYS A 308 13.58 5.15 13.30
CA CYS A 308 12.40 4.56 13.88
C CYS A 308 11.43 4.11 12.78
N ARG A 309 11.44 2.81 12.49
CA ARG A 309 10.68 2.21 11.39
C ARG A 309 9.99 0.93 11.86
N PRO A 310 8.93 1.03 12.70
CA PRO A 310 8.23 -0.14 13.23
C PRO A 310 7.75 -1.08 12.11
N HIS A 311 7.26 -0.51 10.99
CA HIS A 311 6.82 -1.28 9.82
C HIS A 311 7.92 -2.14 9.16
N ALA A 312 9.18 -1.98 9.54
CA ALA A 312 10.29 -2.82 9.08
C ALA A 312 10.64 -3.97 10.05
N PHE A 313 9.84 -4.24 11.08
CA PHE A 313 10.00 -5.42 11.94
C PHE A 313 9.96 -6.69 11.11
N GLY A 314 10.87 -7.62 11.37
CA GLY A 314 11.03 -8.83 10.56
C GLY A 314 11.82 -8.64 9.25
N HIS A 315 12.02 -7.40 8.78
CA HIS A 315 12.62 -7.09 7.47
C HIS A 315 14.13 -6.82 7.49
N THR A 316 14.80 -6.95 8.64
CA THR A 316 16.24 -6.69 8.71
C THR A 316 17.05 -7.72 7.93
N TRP A 317 16.74 -8.99 8.10
CA TRP A 317 17.46 -10.10 7.47
C TRP A 317 16.66 -10.83 6.40
N SER A 318 15.30 -10.81 6.48
CA SER A 318 14.43 -11.55 5.57
C SER A 318 14.68 -11.24 4.09
N PRO A 319 14.95 -10.00 3.64
CA PRO A 319 15.23 -9.73 2.24
C PRO A 319 16.48 -10.45 1.72
N GLY A 320 17.43 -10.73 2.60
CA GLY A 320 18.69 -11.40 2.25
C GLY A 320 18.52 -12.89 2.00
N PHE A 321 17.57 -13.56 2.67
CA PHE A 321 17.33 -14.98 2.52
C PHE A 321 16.03 -15.34 1.76
N GLU A 322 15.17 -14.39 1.50
CA GLU A 322 13.90 -14.59 0.79
C GLU A 322 14.09 -15.26 -0.56
N ILE A 323 14.98 -14.71 -1.40
CA ILE A 323 15.25 -15.28 -2.74
C ILE A 323 15.91 -16.66 -2.62
N ALA A 324 16.91 -16.78 -1.75
CA ALA A 324 17.67 -18.03 -1.60
C ALA A 324 16.82 -19.20 -1.04
N SER A 325 15.81 -18.90 -0.24
CA SER A 325 14.90 -19.90 0.33
C SER A 325 13.69 -20.22 -0.55
N GLY A 326 13.37 -19.35 -1.53
CA GLY A 326 12.15 -19.46 -2.33
C GLY A 326 10.85 -19.18 -1.55
N MET A 327 10.94 -18.66 -0.33
CA MET A 327 9.77 -18.28 0.45
C MET A 327 9.04 -17.07 -0.15
N LEU A 328 7.71 -17.04 -0.02
CA LEU A 328 6.95 -15.82 -0.22
C LEU A 328 7.37 -14.76 0.81
N HIS A 329 7.34 -13.51 0.43
CA HIS A 329 7.80 -12.38 1.26
C HIS A 329 7.29 -12.44 2.71
N GLY A 330 5.98 -12.52 2.95
CA GLY A 330 5.44 -12.57 4.31
C GLY A 330 5.85 -13.82 5.10
N HIS A 331 6.12 -14.95 4.43
CA HIS A 331 6.67 -16.14 5.09
C HIS A 331 8.14 -15.92 5.50
N ALA A 332 8.94 -15.24 4.68
CA ALA A 332 10.30 -14.85 5.05
C ALA A 332 10.28 -13.84 6.21
N VAL A 333 9.34 -12.88 6.17
CA VAL A 333 9.14 -11.90 7.25
C VAL A 333 8.74 -12.58 8.56
N SER A 334 7.89 -13.61 8.55
CA SER A 334 7.50 -14.34 9.75
C SER A 334 8.70 -15.04 10.42
N VAL A 335 9.59 -15.66 9.63
CA VAL A 335 10.87 -16.21 10.10
C VAL A 335 11.76 -15.10 10.67
N GLY A 336 11.82 -13.95 9.98
CA GLY A 336 12.53 -12.75 10.45
C GLY A 336 12.00 -12.22 11.77
N MET A 337 10.68 -12.19 11.97
CA MET A 337 10.04 -11.80 13.23
C MET A 337 10.40 -12.77 14.39
N GLY A 338 10.38 -14.07 14.11
CA GLY A 338 10.81 -15.09 15.09
C GLY A 338 12.25 -14.85 15.54
N PHE A 339 13.15 -14.60 14.59
CA PHE A 339 14.56 -14.30 14.87
C PHE A 339 14.73 -12.98 15.64
N ASN A 340 14.06 -11.91 15.22
CA ASN A 340 14.09 -10.62 15.91
C ASN A 340 13.53 -10.70 17.34
N GLY A 341 12.42 -11.43 17.53
CA GLY A 341 11.83 -11.68 18.84
C GLY A 341 12.78 -12.45 19.76
N PHE A 342 13.49 -13.46 19.23
CA PHE A 342 14.50 -14.19 19.96
C PHE A 342 15.65 -13.27 20.40
N LEU A 343 16.13 -12.40 19.53
CA LEU A 343 17.16 -11.41 19.88
C LEU A 343 16.73 -10.47 21.00
N SER A 344 15.47 -9.98 20.93
CA SER A 344 14.89 -9.11 21.98
C SER A 344 14.81 -9.83 23.31
N TYR A 345 14.34 -11.07 23.31
CA TYR A 345 14.30 -11.89 24.52
C TYR A 345 15.71 -12.13 25.11
N GLN A 346 16.69 -12.52 24.30
CA GLN A 346 18.08 -12.74 24.73
C GLN A 346 18.75 -11.47 25.30
N ARG A 347 18.32 -10.30 24.84
CA ARG A 347 18.77 -9.00 25.34
C ARG A 347 18.02 -8.52 26.58
N GLY A 348 16.99 -9.24 27.03
CA GLY A 348 16.14 -8.85 28.15
C GLY A 348 15.28 -7.61 27.85
N TRP A 349 14.96 -7.36 26.57
CA TRP A 349 14.11 -6.25 26.17
C TRP A 349 12.63 -6.60 26.21
N ILE A 350 12.30 -7.89 26.08
CA ILE A 350 10.97 -8.44 26.26
C ILE A 350 11.03 -9.63 27.22
N GLU A 351 9.92 -9.88 27.92
CA GLU A 351 9.76 -11.02 28.80
C GLU A 351 9.55 -12.32 28.00
N LYS A 352 9.83 -13.47 28.66
CA LYS A 352 9.66 -14.78 28.03
C LYS A 352 8.22 -15.00 27.55
N HIS A 353 7.23 -14.55 28.31
CA HIS A 353 5.83 -14.75 27.95
C HIS A 353 5.42 -13.93 26.71
N GLU A 354 5.97 -12.72 26.53
CA GLU A 354 5.75 -11.88 25.37
C GLU A 354 6.40 -12.48 24.10
N PHE A 355 7.63 -12.97 24.23
CA PHE A 355 8.31 -13.70 23.16
C PHE A 355 7.50 -14.94 22.74
N LEU A 356 7.06 -15.77 23.68
CA LEU A 356 6.27 -16.96 23.40
C LEU A 356 4.91 -16.60 22.77
N ARG A 357 4.27 -15.52 23.22
CA ARG A 357 3.04 -15.02 22.61
C ARG A 357 3.23 -14.69 21.13
N LEU A 358 4.30 -13.94 20.80
CA LEU A 358 4.63 -13.61 19.39
C LEU A 358 4.79 -14.89 18.55
N LEU A 359 5.55 -15.88 19.03
CA LEU A 359 5.74 -17.14 18.31
C LEU A 359 4.43 -17.91 18.14
N ASN A 360 3.59 -17.94 19.19
CA ASN A 360 2.30 -18.61 19.15
C ASN A 360 1.36 -17.98 18.13
N VAL A 361 1.29 -16.64 18.06
CA VAL A 361 0.44 -15.95 17.08
C VAL A 361 0.95 -16.24 15.65
N ILE A 362 2.24 -16.23 15.43
CA ILE A 362 2.81 -16.56 14.10
C ILE A 362 2.40 -17.99 13.70
N THR A 363 2.60 -18.97 14.60
CA THR A 363 2.32 -20.39 14.31
C THR A 363 0.82 -20.69 14.25
N LEU A 364 -0.03 -19.93 14.95
CA LEU A 364 -1.49 -20.06 14.91
C LEU A 364 -2.04 -19.97 13.49
N PHE A 365 -1.44 -19.15 12.65
CA PHE A 365 -1.83 -18.96 11.25
C PHE A 365 -1.07 -19.90 10.28
N GLY A 366 -0.30 -20.85 10.79
CA GLY A 366 0.49 -21.76 9.96
C GLY A 366 1.66 -21.08 9.26
N LEU A 367 2.17 -19.98 9.82
CA LEU A 367 3.41 -19.34 9.42
C LEU A 367 4.58 -19.97 10.16
N SER A 368 5.76 -20.01 9.52
CA SER A 368 6.97 -20.56 10.14
C SER A 368 7.69 -19.48 10.96
N ILE A 369 8.19 -19.89 12.13
CA ILE A 369 9.08 -19.07 12.97
C ILE A 369 10.56 -19.38 12.76
N TRP A 370 10.85 -20.39 11.95
CA TRP A 370 12.19 -20.90 11.69
C TRP A 370 12.33 -21.41 10.26
N HIS A 371 13.53 -21.30 9.71
CA HIS A 371 13.94 -21.98 8.48
C HIS A 371 15.43 -22.26 8.55
N ASP A 372 15.88 -23.39 8.01
CA ASP A 372 17.30 -23.82 8.06
C ASP A 372 18.24 -22.84 7.39
N ILE A 373 17.74 -21.94 6.53
CA ILE A 373 18.52 -20.85 5.94
C ILE A 373 19.17 -19.95 7.00
N LEU A 374 18.59 -19.86 8.21
CA LEU A 374 19.15 -19.11 9.33
C LEU A 374 20.45 -19.74 9.90
N LEU A 375 20.77 -20.96 9.54
CA LEU A 375 22.05 -21.59 9.86
C LEU A 375 23.18 -21.12 8.93
N ASN A 376 22.83 -20.49 7.81
CA ASN A 376 23.81 -19.94 6.89
C ASN A 376 24.21 -18.51 7.31
N THR A 377 25.30 -18.43 8.10
CA THR A 377 25.81 -17.18 8.65
C THR A 377 26.27 -16.20 7.57
N GLU A 378 26.72 -16.69 6.42
CA GLU A 378 27.17 -15.82 5.32
C GLU A 378 26.00 -15.07 4.69
N ILE A 379 24.85 -15.74 4.51
CA ILE A 379 23.62 -15.09 4.02
C ILE A 379 23.15 -14.03 4.99
N LEU A 380 23.11 -14.34 6.29
CA LEU A 380 22.67 -13.39 7.32
C LEU A 380 23.64 -12.20 7.40
N TRP A 381 24.95 -12.45 7.34
CA TRP A 381 25.96 -11.40 7.35
C TRP A 381 25.87 -10.50 6.12
N SER A 382 25.73 -11.10 4.93
CA SER A 382 25.54 -10.35 3.68
C SER A 382 24.26 -9.48 3.73
N ALA A 383 23.17 -10.00 4.27
CA ALA A 383 21.94 -9.23 4.46
C ALA A 383 22.16 -8.03 5.39
N GLN A 384 22.86 -8.25 6.50
CA GLN A 384 23.21 -7.19 7.45
C GLN A 384 24.07 -6.11 6.82
N LEU A 385 25.13 -6.48 6.08
CA LEU A 385 26.00 -5.53 5.39
C LEU A 385 25.22 -4.67 4.39
N LYS A 386 24.39 -5.27 3.55
CA LYS A 386 23.53 -4.55 2.60
C LYS A 386 22.58 -3.58 3.31
N MET A 387 22.06 -3.96 4.47
CA MET A 387 21.19 -3.08 5.25
C MET A 387 21.97 -1.90 5.85
N THR A 388 23.17 -2.13 6.37
CA THR A 388 24.03 -1.07 6.94
C THR A 388 24.51 -0.11 5.86
N GLU A 389 24.89 -0.59 4.67
CA GLU A 389 25.26 0.26 3.53
C GLU A 389 24.14 1.24 3.17
N LYS A 390 22.90 0.75 3.04
CA LYS A 390 21.73 1.59 2.75
C LYS A 390 21.44 2.62 3.84
N ARG A 391 21.97 2.45 5.04
CA ARG A 391 21.70 3.25 6.24
C ARG A 391 22.91 4.03 6.74
N GLY A 392 23.84 4.38 5.85
CA GLY A 392 25.02 5.18 6.20
C GLY A 392 25.91 4.52 7.25
N GLY A 393 26.05 3.20 7.21
CA GLY A 393 26.86 2.41 8.14
C GLY A 393 26.16 1.99 9.44
N ASN A 394 24.87 2.31 9.62
CA ASN A 394 24.12 1.95 10.82
C ASN A 394 23.20 0.74 10.58
N LEU A 395 23.17 -0.19 11.53
CA LEU A 395 22.20 -1.27 11.52
C LEU A 395 20.87 -0.79 12.09
N ALA A 396 19.88 -0.65 11.21
CA ALA A 396 18.48 -0.41 11.60
C ALA A 396 17.74 -1.74 11.68
N ALA A 397 17.58 -2.26 12.89
CA ALA A 397 16.87 -3.51 13.15
C ALA A 397 15.71 -3.23 14.11
N PRO A 398 14.48 -2.97 13.60
CA PRO A 398 13.30 -2.87 14.44
C PRO A 398 13.05 -4.19 15.17
N VAL A 399 12.92 -4.13 16.47
CA VAL A 399 12.70 -5.27 17.35
C VAL A 399 11.73 -4.87 18.45
N PRO A 400 10.94 -5.81 19.00
CA PRO A 400 10.07 -5.54 20.13
C PRO A 400 10.89 -5.12 21.37
N LYS A 401 10.35 -4.18 22.14
CA LYS A 401 10.98 -3.72 23.38
C LYS A 401 9.92 -3.34 24.40
#